data_493846aa824b5e296763cee7f1fb4de4
#
_entry.id   493846aa824b5e296763cee7f1fb4de4
#
_cell.length_a   1.000
_cell.length_b   1.000
_cell.length_c   1.000
_cell.angle_alpha   90.00
_cell.angle_beta   90.00
_cell.angle_gamma   90.00
#
_symmetry.space_group_name_H-M   'P 1'
#
loop_
_entity.id
_entity.type
_entity.pdbx_description
1 polymer ?
#
loop_
_entity_poly.entity_id
_entity_poly.type
_entity_poly.pdbx_seq_one_letter_code
_entity_poly.pdbx_strand_id
1 'polypeptide(L)'
;VLDEIRKDFIEKFVAFAYEDICKDIFASVCKQGEIPFVPSRIGSYWLNDYDGDTEIDVMAIDNQNKRIFAGECKYHVKPVDAPVYFSLKETVDGAAEIRKAYPGYDVIFGLFSKSGFTQRMLDIAKENASIVLINEEHLV
;
A
#
# COMPACT_ATOMS: atom_id res chain seq x y z
N VAL A 1 -11.66 31.05 -6.05
CA VAL A 1 -11.97 29.96 -6.98
C VAL A 1 -10.71 29.42 -7.61
N LEU A 2 -9.88 30.29 -8.21
CA LEU A 2 -8.60 29.86 -8.80
C LEU A 2 -7.64 29.28 -7.76
N ASP A 3 -7.63 29.83 -6.55
CA ASP A 3 -6.77 29.38 -5.47
C ASP A 3 -7.17 27.98 -4.97
N GLU A 4 -8.48 27.72 -4.91
CA GLU A 4 -8.99 26.40 -4.51
C GLU A 4 -8.67 25.34 -5.57
N ILE A 5 -8.81 25.66 -6.84
CA ILE A 5 -8.47 24.76 -7.96
C ILE A 5 -6.98 24.44 -7.96
N ARG A 6 -6.14 25.45 -7.74
CA ARG A 6 -4.69 25.28 -7.69
C ARG A 6 -4.27 24.40 -6.51
N LYS A 7 -4.86 24.62 -5.34
CA LYS A 7 -4.57 23.84 -4.14
C LYS A 7 -4.94 22.37 -4.35
N ASP A 8 -6.13 22.10 -4.90
CA ASP A 8 -6.60 20.76 -5.17
C ASP A 8 -5.68 20.04 -6.18
N PHE A 9 -5.25 20.74 -7.23
CA PHE A 9 -4.32 20.21 -8.22
C PHE A 9 -2.97 19.84 -7.58
N ILE A 10 -2.41 20.70 -6.74
CA ILE A 10 -1.14 20.46 -6.05
C ILE A 10 -1.26 19.26 -5.11
N GLU A 11 -2.34 19.16 -4.34
CA GLU A 11 -2.57 18.04 -3.43
C GLU A 11 -2.62 16.70 -4.18
N LYS A 12 -3.34 16.66 -5.29
CA LYS A 12 -3.44 15.46 -6.13
C LYS A 12 -2.10 15.10 -6.76
N PHE A 13 -1.37 16.09 -7.23
CA PHE A 13 -0.03 15.88 -7.82
C PHE A 13 0.94 15.31 -6.78
N VAL A 14 0.94 15.85 -5.57
CA VAL A 14 1.81 15.37 -4.47
C VAL A 14 1.45 13.94 -4.09
N ALA A 15 0.16 13.63 -3.98
CA ALA A 15 -0.27 12.26 -3.66
C ALA A 15 0.18 11.27 -4.73
N PHE A 16 0.08 11.65 -5.99
CA PHE A 16 0.51 10.81 -7.12
C PHE A 16 2.03 10.57 -7.11
N ALA A 17 2.80 11.64 -6.87
CA ALA A 17 4.26 11.54 -6.77
C ALA A 17 4.68 10.68 -5.58
N TYR A 18 3.95 10.74 -4.48
CA TYR A 18 4.23 9.94 -3.30
C TYR A 18 4.06 8.44 -3.58
N GLU A 19 3.09 8.05 -4.40
CA GLU A 19 2.91 6.65 -4.78
C GLU A 19 4.15 6.10 -5.48
N ASP A 20 4.76 6.87 -6.37
CA ASP A 20 6.01 6.47 -7.03
C ASP A 20 7.16 6.35 -6.03
N ILE A 21 7.23 7.28 -5.09
CA ILE A 21 8.22 7.24 -4.00
C ILE A 21 8.02 5.98 -3.16
N CYS A 22 6.79 5.63 -2.84
CA CYS A 22 6.49 4.42 -2.06
C CYS A 22 6.92 3.15 -2.78
N LYS A 23 6.76 3.08 -4.10
CA LYS A 23 7.23 1.94 -4.90
C LYS A 23 8.74 1.81 -4.82
N ASP A 24 9.47 2.92 -4.91
CA ASP A 24 10.92 2.93 -4.78
C ASP A 24 11.36 2.53 -3.37
N ILE A 25 10.69 3.02 -2.34
CA ILE A 25 10.96 2.63 -0.96
C ILE A 25 10.74 1.13 -0.77
N PHE A 26 9.65 0.59 -1.29
CA PHE A 26 9.37 -0.83 -1.19
C PHE A 26 10.46 -1.67 -1.86
N ALA A 27 10.86 -1.30 -3.07
CA ALA A 27 11.95 -1.98 -3.78
C ALA A 27 13.24 -1.96 -2.96
N SER A 28 13.54 -0.84 -2.32
CA SER A 28 14.73 -0.66 -1.49
C SER A 28 14.70 -1.55 -0.24
N VAL A 29 13.59 -1.56 0.50
CA VAL A 29 13.49 -2.37 1.73
C VAL A 29 13.52 -3.87 1.41
N CYS A 30 12.97 -4.28 0.28
CA CYS A 30 13.09 -5.67 -0.19
C CYS A 30 14.53 -6.03 -0.53
N LYS A 31 15.24 -5.15 -1.24
CA LYS A 31 16.64 -5.35 -1.64
C LYS A 31 17.56 -5.43 -0.42
N GLN A 32 17.27 -4.66 0.61
CA GLN A 32 18.04 -4.68 1.86
C GLN A 32 17.70 -5.87 2.75
N GLY A 33 16.71 -6.67 2.39
CA GLY A 33 16.31 -7.84 3.17
C GLY A 33 15.47 -7.54 4.40
N GLU A 34 14.97 -6.31 4.55
CA GLU A 34 14.12 -5.94 5.68
C GLU A 34 12.75 -6.61 5.62
N ILE A 35 12.29 -6.91 4.41
CA ILE A 35 11.07 -7.68 4.16
C ILE A 35 11.46 -8.94 3.39
N PRO A 36 11.03 -10.14 3.82
CA PRO A 36 11.35 -11.37 3.10
C PRO A 36 10.47 -11.53 1.85
N PHE A 37 10.68 -10.66 0.87
CA PHE A 37 9.90 -10.54 -0.36
C PHE A 37 10.84 -10.28 -1.52
N VAL A 38 10.72 -11.09 -2.58
CA VAL A 38 11.52 -10.95 -3.79
C VAL A 38 10.59 -10.51 -4.92
N PRO A 39 10.47 -9.20 -5.18
CA PRO A 39 9.51 -8.72 -6.15
C PRO A 39 9.89 -9.09 -7.58
N SER A 40 9.00 -9.83 -8.24
CA SER A 40 9.08 -10.12 -9.67
C SER A 40 8.54 -8.93 -10.47
N ARG A 41 7.55 -8.24 -9.91
CA ARG A 41 6.95 -7.03 -10.47
C ARG A 41 6.49 -6.12 -9.35
N ILE A 42 6.60 -4.81 -9.57
CA ILE A 42 6.08 -3.75 -8.69
C ILE A 42 5.32 -2.77 -9.55
N GLY A 43 4.10 -2.43 -9.16
CA GLY A 43 3.28 -1.48 -9.90
C GLY A 43 2.09 -1.01 -9.07
N SER A 44 1.13 -0.43 -9.73
CA SER A 44 -0.18 -0.10 -9.17
C SER A 44 -1.21 -1.02 -9.79
N TYR A 45 -2.27 -1.31 -9.04
CA TYR A 45 -3.40 -2.08 -9.56
C TYR A 45 -4.62 -1.20 -9.63
N TRP A 46 -5.32 -1.26 -10.74
CA TRP A 46 -6.54 -0.49 -10.93
C TRP A 46 -7.50 -1.29 -11.81
N LEU A 47 -8.73 -1.43 -11.35
CA LEU A 47 -9.79 -2.10 -12.09
C LEU A 47 -11.06 -1.27 -11.97
N ASN A 48 -11.65 -0.94 -13.12
CA ASN A 48 -12.92 -0.25 -13.22
C ASN A 48 -13.95 -1.25 -13.75
N ASP A 49 -14.93 -1.61 -12.94
CA ASP A 49 -15.98 -2.55 -13.33
C ASP A 49 -17.37 -2.06 -12.90
N TYR A 50 -18.39 -2.91 -13.06
CA TYR A 50 -19.77 -2.56 -12.72
C TYR A 50 -20.00 -2.31 -11.23
N ASP A 51 -19.19 -2.91 -10.38
CA ASP A 51 -19.32 -2.80 -8.92
C ASP A 51 -18.53 -1.62 -8.35
N GLY A 52 -17.82 -0.89 -9.22
CA GLY A 52 -17.02 0.27 -8.85
C GLY A 52 -15.55 0.10 -9.20
N ASP A 53 -14.74 1.01 -8.70
CA ASP A 53 -13.30 1.01 -8.93
C ASP A 53 -12.57 0.27 -7.81
N THR A 54 -11.65 -0.59 -8.20
CA THR A 54 -10.70 -1.21 -7.26
C THR A 54 -9.32 -0.63 -7.54
N GLU A 55 -8.71 -0.05 -6.51
CA GLU A 55 -7.40 0.58 -6.63
C GLU A 55 -6.49 0.14 -5.49
N ILE A 56 -5.28 -0.28 -5.84
CA ILE A 56 -4.21 -0.60 -4.89
C ILE A 56 -3.00 0.22 -5.32
N ASP A 57 -2.54 1.11 -4.45
CA ASP A 57 -1.49 2.08 -4.77
C ASP A 57 -0.16 1.42 -5.12
N VAL A 58 0.24 0.43 -4.34
CA VAL A 58 1.44 -0.36 -4.60
C VAL A 58 1.06 -1.83 -4.57
N MET A 59 1.26 -2.51 -5.69
CA MET A 59 1.06 -3.95 -5.77
C MET A 59 2.33 -4.60 -6.28
N ALA A 60 2.81 -5.60 -5.57
CA ALA A 60 3.99 -6.35 -5.96
C ALA A 60 3.72 -7.84 -5.87
N ILE A 61 4.39 -8.59 -6.72
CA ILE A 61 4.25 -10.04 -6.83
C ILE A 61 5.59 -10.70 -6.56
N ASP A 62 5.60 -11.66 -5.67
CA ASP A 62 6.75 -12.53 -5.41
C ASP A 62 6.37 -13.94 -5.86
N ASN A 63 6.80 -14.29 -7.08
CA ASN A 63 6.51 -15.61 -7.64
C ASN A 63 7.34 -16.71 -6.98
N GLN A 64 8.48 -16.35 -6.44
CA GLN A 64 9.37 -17.32 -5.79
C GLN A 64 8.78 -17.85 -4.49
N ASN A 65 8.21 -16.96 -3.67
CA ASN A 65 7.63 -17.30 -2.37
C ASN A 65 6.10 -17.35 -2.39
N LYS A 66 5.48 -17.10 -3.54
CA LYS A 66 4.03 -17.07 -3.73
C LYS A 66 3.34 -16.09 -2.77
N ARG A 67 3.74 -14.85 -2.86
CA ARG A 67 3.19 -13.75 -2.05
C ARG A 67 2.78 -12.58 -2.90
N ILE A 68 1.75 -11.88 -2.44
CA ILE A 68 1.31 -10.62 -3.01
C ILE A 68 1.50 -9.55 -1.93
N PHE A 69 2.08 -8.42 -2.32
CA PHE A 69 2.12 -7.23 -1.48
C PHE A 69 1.09 -6.24 -1.98
N ALA A 70 0.19 -5.81 -1.09
CA ALA A 70 -0.81 -4.79 -1.38
C ALA A 70 -0.57 -3.62 -0.44
N GLY A 71 -0.26 -2.46 -0.98
CA GLY A 71 0.12 -1.28 -0.22
C GLY A 71 -0.78 -0.07 -0.47
N GLU A 72 -1.06 0.66 0.61
CA GLU A 72 -1.78 1.94 0.58
C GLU A 72 -0.81 3.04 0.97
N CYS A 73 -0.81 4.13 0.20
CA CYS A 73 0.08 5.27 0.42
C CYS A 73 -0.71 6.46 0.96
N LYS A 74 -0.28 6.99 2.10
CA LYS A 74 -0.95 8.13 2.74
C LYS A 74 0.02 9.27 2.98
N TYR A 75 -0.09 10.31 2.16
CA TYR A 75 0.64 11.56 2.31
C TYR A 75 -0.26 12.57 3.04
N HIS A 76 -0.48 12.33 4.34
CA HIS A 76 -1.39 13.11 5.17
C HIS A 76 -0.64 13.74 6.33
N VAL A 77 -1.22 14.81 6.90
CA VAL A 77 -0.68 15.46 8.09
C VAL A 77 -0.89 14.58 9.32
N LYS A 78 -2.01 13.85 9.36
CA LYS A 78 -2.34 13.00 10.50
C LYS A 78 -1.72 11.60 10.36
N PRO A 79 -1.33 10.98 11.47
CA PRO A 79 -0.88 9.58 11.46
C PRO A 79 -1.95 8.64 10.94
N VAL A 80 -1.52 7.58 10.27
CA VAL A 80 -2.41 6.54 9.74
C VAL A 80 -2.94 5.67 10.87
N ASP A 81 -4.24 5.43 10.89
CA ASP A 81 -4.93 4.64 11.89
C ASP A 81 -5.54 3.37 11.28
N ALA A 82 -6.02 2.50 12.13
CA ALA A 82 -6.57 1.18 11.81
C ALA A 82 -7.60 1.15 10.67
N PRO A 83 -8.52 2.12 10.53
CA PRO A 83 -9.48 2.10 9.42
C PRO A 83 -8.85 2.02 8.04
N VAL A 84 -7.65 2.59 7.86
CA VAL A 84 -6.93 2.52 6.57
C VAL A 84 -6.56 1.08 6.25
N TYR A 85 -6.06 0.34 7.23
CA TYR A 85 -5.73 -1.07 7.05
C TYR A 85 -6.98 -1.91 6.75
N PHE A 86 -8.05 -1.73 7.50
CA PHE A 86 -9.28 -2.50 7.29
C PHE A 86 -9.88 -2.22 5.92
N SER A 87 -9.83 -0.97 5.46
CA SER A 87 -10.29 -0.60 4.13
C SER A 87 -9.45 -1.28 3.03
N LEU A 88 -8.13 -1.29 3.17
CA LEU A 88 -7.24 -1.97 2.24
C LEU A 88 -7.51 -3.47 2.20
N LYS A 89 -7.67 -4.09 3.35
CA LYS A 89 -7.96 -5.51 3.45
C LYS A 89 -9.28 -5.85 2.76
N GLU A 90 -10.31 -5.06 2.99
CA GLU A 90 -11.61 -5.23 2.35
C GLU A 90 -11.51 -5.10 0.82
N THR A 91 -10.75 -4.13 0.34
CA THR A 91 -10.50 -3.94 -1.09
C THR A 91 -9.85 -5.17 -1.71
N VAL A 92 -8.80 -5.68 -1.09
CA VAL A 92 -8.06 -6.85 -1.59
C VAL A 92 -8.93 -8.12 -1.52
N ASP A 93 -9.64 -8.32 -0.42
CA ASP A 93 -10.51 -9.48 -0.24
C ASP A 93 -11.65 -9.49 -1.27
N GLY A 94 -12.11 -8.32 -1.68
CA GLY A 94 -13.14 -8.17 -2.71
C GLY A 94 -12.64 -8.24 -4.15
N ALA A 95 -11.34 -8.27 -4.36
CA ALA A 95 -10.74 -8.23 -5.71
C ALA A 95 -10.60 -9.65 -6.29
N ALA A 96 -11.70 -10.19 -6.83
CA ALA A 96 -11.74 -11.54 -7.37
C ALA A 96 -10.71 -11.78 -8.49
N GLU A 97 -10.42 -10.76 -9.29
CA GLU A 97 -9.45 -10.87 -10.39
C GLU A 97 -8.04 -11.17 -9.88
N ILE A 98 -7.67 -10.60 -8.74
CA ILE A 98 -6.35 -10.84 -8.12
C ILE A 98 -6.26 -12.31 -7.67
N ARG A 99 -7.31 -12.82 -7.04
CA ARG A 99 -7.35 -14.20 -6.57
C ARG A 99 -7.29 -15.20 -7.70
N LYS A 100 -7.95 -14.90 -8.82
CA LYS A 100 -7.93 -15.75 -10.02
C LYS A 100 -6.56 -15.76 -10.66
N ALA A 101 -5.88 -14.61 -10.69
CA ALA A 101 -4.55 -14.49 -11.29
C ALA A 101 -3.47 -15.15 -10.44
N TYR A 102 -3.61 -15.16 -9.12
CA TYR A 102 -2.61 -15.65 -8.17
C TYR A 102 -3.21 -16.59 -7.14
N PRO A 103 -3.72 -17.77 -7.57
CA PRO A 103 -4.35 -18.70 -6.65
C PRO A 103 -3.35 -19.24 -5.63
N GLY A 104 -3.73 -19.23 -4.36
CA GLY A 104 -2.89 -19.77 -3.28
C GLY A 104 -1.77 -18.85 -2.80
N TYR A 105 -1.67 -17.62 -3.33
CA TYR A 105 -0.69 -16.65 -2.87
C TYR A 105 -1.15 -16.02 -1.55
N ASP A 106 -0.21 -15.89 -0.61
CA ASP A 106 -0.45 -15.16 0.63
C ASP A 106 -0.34 -13.66 0.39
N VAL A 107 -1.15 -12.88 1.12
CA VAL A 107 -1.15 -11.42 0.97
C VAL A 107 -0.45 -10.78 2.15
N ILE A 108 0.46 -9.86 1.84
CA ILE A 108 1.10 -8.97 2.81
C ILE A 108 0.52 -7.58 2.58
N PHE A 109 0.00 -6.95 3.63
CA PHE A 109 -0.56 -5.61 3.57
C PHE A 109 0.47 -4.60 4.05
N GLY A 110 0.72 -3.58 3.23
CA GLY A 110 1.65 -2.53 3.56
C GLY A 110 0.98 -1.17 3.68
N LEU A 111 1.36 -0.40 4.67
CA LEU A 111 0.91 0.98 4.82
C LEU A 111 2.11 1.90 4.81
N PHE A 112 2.10 2.84 3.89
CA PHE A 112 3.14 3.87 3.77
C PHE A 112 2.55 5.18 4.31
N SER A 113 3.19 5.77 5.29
CA SER A 113 2.71 7.03 5.88
C SER A 113 3.83 8.02 6.06
N LYS A 114 3.64 9.23 5.55
CA LYS A 114 4.55 10.34 5.78
C LYS A 114 4.56 10.76 7.26
N SER A 115 3.42 10.71 7.91
CA SER A 115 3.23 11.22 9.28
C SER A 115 3.22 10.13 10.35
N GLY A 116 3.57 8.91 9.97
CA GLY A 116 3.62 7.80 10.91
C GLY A 116 2.28 7.14 11.16
N PHE A 117 2.17 6.48 12.30
CA PHE A 117 1.03 5.61 12.62
C PHE A 117 0.56 5.85 14.05
N THR A 118 -0.75 5.66 14.28
CA THR A 118 -1.29 5.72 15.62
C THR A 118 -0.82 4.51 16.44
N GLN A 119 -0.89 4.62 17.77
CA GLN A 119 -0.53 3.50 18.64
C GLN A 119 -1.42 2.28 18.36
N ARG A 120 -2.70 2.50 18.10
CA ARG A 120 -3.63 1.43 17.74
C ARG A 120 -3.17 0.68 16.49
N MET A 121 -2.74 1.40 15.45
CA MET A 121 -2.25 0.78 14.22
C MET A 121 -0.95 0.01 14.48
N LEU A 122 -0.05 0.57 15.27
CA LEU A 122 1.19 -0.10 15.66
C LEU A 122 0.91 -1.41 16.40
N ASP A 123 -0.05 -1.38 17.33
CA ASP A 123 -0.42 -2.57 18.11
C ASP A 123 -1.00 -3.67 17.23
N ILE A 124 -1.88 -3.31 16.28
CA ILE A 124 -2.46 -4.26 15.33
C ILE A 124 -1.36 -4.92 14.48
N ALA A 125 -0.41 -4.12 14.00
CA ALA A 125 0.70 -4.65 13.18
C ALA A 125 1.61 -5.58 13.95
N LYS A 126 1.83 -5.35 15.25
CA LYS A 126 2.64 -6.23 16.09
C LYS A 126 2.05 -7.63 16.22
N GLU A 127 0.73 -7.73 16.21
CA GLU A 127 0.02 -8.99 16.36
C GLU A 127 -0.25 -9.70 15.06
N ASN A 128 0.08 -9.09 13.91
CA ASN A 128 -0.19 -9.65 12.60
C ASN A 128 1.03 -9.53 11.69
N ALA A 129 1.70 -10.66 11.47
CA ALA A 129 2.91 -10.72 10.65
C ALA A 129 2.65 -10.37 9.18
N SER A 130 1.39 -10.35 8.74
CA SER A 130 1.02 -9.98 7.37
C SER A 130 0.91 -8.46 7.16
N ILE A 131 1.13 -7.66 8.19
CA ILE A 131 1.07 -6.20 8.10
C ILE A 131 2.48 -5.63 8.20
N VAL A 132 2.81 -4.76 7.25
CA VAL A 132 4.09 -4.05 7.19
C VAL A 132 3.80 -2.55 7.22
N LEU A 133 4.44 -1.84 8.15
CA LEU A 133 4.31 -0.39 8.27
C LEU A 133 5.63 0.27 7.85
N ILE A 134 5.53 1.24 6.97
CA ILE A 134 6.70 1.94 6.42
C ILE A 134 6.50 3.45 6.62
N ASN A 135 7.44 4.07 7.32
CA ASN A 135 7.45 5.51 7.54
C ASN A 135 8.71 6.08 6.91
N GLU A 136 8.55 7.01 5.99
CA GLU A 136 9.62 7.55 5.17
C GLU A 136 10.36 6.42 4.45
N GLU A 137 11.64 6.19 4.79
CA GLU A 137 12.48 5.19 4.11
C GLU A 137 12.68 3.92 4.95
N HIS A 138 11.96 3.78 6.07
CA HIS A 138 12.23 2.74 7.06
C HIS A 138 10.99 1.96 7.46
N LEU A 139 11.21 0.69 7.77
CA LEU A 139 10.22 -0.11 8.48
C LEU A 139 10.03 0.42 9.91
N VAL A 140 8.81 0.42 10.33
CA VAL A 140 8.45 0.82 11.69
C VAL A 140 8.56 -0.38 12.64
#